data_eea41475c12eb7be014c6fe6ec73a74f
#
_entry.id   eea41475c12eb7be014c6fe6ec73a74f
#
_cell.length_a   1.000
_cell.length_b   1.000
_cell.length_c   1.000
_cell.angle_alpha   90.00
_cell.angle_beta   90.00
_cell.angle_gamma   90.00
#
_symmetry.space_group_name_H-M   'P 1'
#
loop_
_entity.id
_entity.type
_entity.pdbx_description
1 polymer ?
#
loop_
_entity_poly.entity_id
_entity_poly.type
_entity_poly.pdbx_seq_one_letter_code
_entity_poly.pdbx_strand_id
1 'polypeptide(L)'
;MFADLTCGALSELESGRSCSSQEIAMRVAAGAARLRARGLQRGDRLFILYGNNLEFFVDLLAAWNVGASVVPVDNRLTPFEVENLARTVTPKFALTDATVPTALGDALVALGVELLGSSDLAADAVPSANAFCAARLDDEALILFTSGTTGVPKGVVHTHRSLRARWLCLRQSLGIDCFRRTLCLLPTHFGHGLICNSLFPWLFGQDLIIAPPFSPYLLMRLGPIVDEQKITFLSSVPSMWGLSLKGSKPPQGNTLQRIHCGSAPLSAHLWGQIQQWSGIRAVYNAYGITETGSWVAGTSIEDFEPEDGLVGVPWGAVIKILKNADPQTPFADGAECRVAETGYVWINTPALMQGYYGQPELTDQVISGGWFVTGDMGLIDDRGRFYLKGRERDEINKGGAKVYPADVDAVVERFEPATAVCTFAIADPAYGQNVAMAVVLSRQDDATLRQLHGWLKEHLAEFKIPQRWYVVDELPQNSRGKVSRATVQELCASLKPVDLVGLLRRGS
;
A
#
# COMPACT_ATOMS: atom_id res chain seq x y z
N MET A 1 -3.25 -26.01 -10.09
CA MET A 1 -3.68 -24.69 -9.62
C MET A 1 -2.97 -23.56 -10.36
N PHE A 2 -1.67 -23.65 -10.59
CA PHE A 2 -0.89 -22.68 -11.37
C PHE A 2 -0.47 -23.19 -12.76
N ALA A 3 -1.08 -24.29 -13.26
CA ALA A 3 -0.70 -24.92 -14.53
C ALA A 3 -0.88 -24.02 -15.78
N ASP A 4 -1.69 -22.98 -15.62
CA ASP A 4 -1.97 -21.97 -16.65
C ASP A 4 -1.28 -20.61 -16.37
N LEU A 5 -0.49 -20.51 -15.30
CA LEU A 5 0.31 -19.34 -14.99
C LEU A 5 1.78 -19.66 -15.27
N THR A 6 2.37 -18.90 -16.17
CA THR A 6 3.81 -18.98 -16.48
C THR A 6 4.48 -17.75 -15.89
N CYS A 7 5.34 -17.89 -14.90
CA CYS A 7 6.06 -16.75 -14.34
C CYS A 7 7.09 -16.21 -15.36
N GLY A 8 7.30 -14.89 -15.33
CA GLY A 8 8.39 -14.24 -16.04
C GLY A 8 9.75 -14.47 -15.36
N ALA A 9 10.78 -13.87 -15.91
CA ALA A 9 12.08 -13.85 -15.27
C ALA A 9 12.10 -12.93 -14.03
N LEU A 10 13.00 -13.24 -13.09
CA LEU A 10 13.34 -12.38 -11.95
C LEU A 10 14.75 -11.85 -12.12
N SER A 11 14.97 -10.58 -11.81
CA SER A 11 16.30 -9.97 -11.81
C SER A 11 16.45 -9.03 -10.62
N GLU A 12 17.57 -9.06 -9.93
CA GLU A 12 17.90 -8.13 -8.85
C GLU A 12 18.72 -6.96 -9.37
N LEU A 13 18.29 -5.77 -9.08
CA LEU A 13 18.92 -4.54 -9.59
C LEU A 13 20.34 -4.34 -9.05
N GLU A 14 20.56 -4.61 -7.76
CA GLU A 14 21.86 -4.33 -7.11
C GLU A 14 22.89 -5.45 -7.33
N SER A 15 22.50 -6.71 -7.15
CA SER A 15 23.41 -7.84 -7.28
C SER A 15 23.65 -8.27 -8.73
N GLY A 16 22.74 -7.88 -9.63
CA GLY A 16 22.72 -8.34 -11.02
C GLY A 16 22.35 -9.82 -11.18
N ARG A 17 21.98 -10.52 -10.10
CA ARG A 17 21.51 -11.91 -10.16
C ARG A 17 20.19 -11.97 -10.94
N SER A 18 20.03 -13.02 -11.72
CA SER A 18 18.78 -13.25 -12.45
C SER A 18 18.43 -14.74 -12.49
N CYS A 19 17.16 -15.03 -12.60
CA CYS A 19 16.62 -16.37 -12.81
C CYS A 19 15.60 -16.35 -13.95
N SER A 20 15.77 -17.25 -14.89
CA SER A 20 14.78 -17.52 -15.93
C SER A 20 13.55 -18.23 -15.34
N SER A 21 12.43 -18.20 -16.06
CA SER A 21 11.22 -18.93 -15.69
C SER A 21 11.48 -20.43 -15.43
N GLN A 22 12.36 -21.03 -16.23
CA GLN A 22 12.71 -22.46 -16.08
C GLN A 22 13.52 -22.71 -14.79
N GLU A 23 14.49 -21.87 -14.48
CA GLU A 23 15.28 -21.98 -13.26
C GLU A 23 14.40 -21.75 -12.03
N ILE A 24 13.48 -20.79 -12.08
CA ILE A 24 12.50 -20.54 -11.02
C ILE A 24 11.67 -21.80 -10.77
N ALA A 25 11.13 -22.43 -11.84
CA ALA A 25 10.33 -23.66 -11.69
C ALA A 25 11.12 -24.80 -11.04
N MET A 26 12.40 -24.98 -11.41
CA MET A 26 13.28 -25.97 -10.79
C MET A 26 13.54 -25.66 -9.32
N ARG A 27 13.86 -24.40 -8.98
CA ARG A 27 14.11 -23.97 -7.59
C ARG A 27 12.86 -24.12 -6.72
N VAL A 28 11.70 -23.76 -7.23
CA VAL A 28 10.39 -23.91 -6.54
C VAL A 28 10.14 -25.40 -6.24
N ALA A 29 10.34 -26.29 -7.23
CA ALA A 29 10.15 -27.72 -7.04
C ALA A 29 11.12 -28.30 -5.99
N ALA A 30 12.38 -27.91 -6.04
CA ALA A 30 13.39 -28.31 -5.07
C ALA A 30 13.07 -27.79 -3.65
N GLY A 31 12.73 -26.50 -3.52
CA GLY A 31 12.33 -25.89 -2.25
C GLY A 31 11.10 -26.58 -1.65
N ALA A 32 10.07 -26.83 -2.47
CA ALA A 32 8.87 -27.53 -2.02
C ALA A 32 9.16 -28.96 -1.53
N ALA A 33 10.03 -29.70 -2.23
CA ALA A 33 10.45 -31.03 -1.80
C ALA A 33 11.14 -31.01 -0.42
N ARG A 34 12.00 -30.02 -0.18
CA ARG A 34 12.69 -29.87 1.10
C ARG A 34 11.76 -29.44 2.24
N LEU A 35 10.88 -28.47 1.97
CA LEU A 35 9.87 -28.06 2.96
C LEU A 35 9.00 -29.26 3.37
N ARG A 36 8.62 -30.13 2.43
CA ARG A 36 7.92 -31.38 2.74
C ARG A 36 8.78 -32.35 3.55
N ALA A 37 10.05 -32.51 3.20
CA ALA A 37 10.98 -33.38 3.95
C ALA A 37 11.19 -32.92 5.39
N ARG A 38 11.13 -31.59 5.64
CA ARG A 38 11.12 -31.01 7.01
C ARG A 38 9.75 -31.11 7.69
N GLY A 39 8.76 -31.66 7.01
CA GLY A 39 7.44 -31.91 7.57
C GLY A 39 6.44 -30.76 7.39
N LEU A 40 6.70 -29.74 6.55
CA LEU A 40 5.70 -28.74 6.17
C LEU A 40 4.56 -29.44 5.43
N GLN A 41 3.32 -29.14 5.81
CA GLN A 41 2.13 -29.76 5.27
C GLN A 41 1.13 -28.70 4.78
N ARG A 42 0.15 -29.14 4.01
CA ARG A 42 -0.99 -28.30 3.60
C ARG A 42 -1.72 -27.78 4.86
N GLY A 43 -1.98 -26.48 4.86
CA GLY A 43 -2.63 -25.78 5.98
C GLY A 43 -1.67 -25.27 7.05
N ASP A 44 -0.38 -25.66 7.01
CA ASP A 44 0.63 -25.05 7.87
C ASP A 44 0.89 -23.60 7.44
N ARG A 45 1.50 -22.80 8.32
CA ARG A 45 1.90 -21.41 8.08
C ARG A 45 3.40 -21.28 8.19
N LEU A 46 3.93 -20.42 7.33
CA LEU A 46 5.35 -20.17 7.17
C LEU A 46 5.63 -18.67 7.22
N PHE A 47 6.53 -18.23 8.11
CA PHE A 47 7.05 -16.86 8.05
C PHE A 47 8.15 -16.75 6.99
N ILE A 48 8.16 -15.64 6.24
CA ILE A 48 9.32 -15.21 5.45
C ILE A 48 9.74 -13.85 6.00
N LEU A 49 10.94 -13.78 6.61
CA LEU A 49 11.46 -12.59 7.28
C LEU A 49 12.38 -11.73 6.39
N TYR A 50 12.48 -12.04 5.13
CA TYR A 50 13.22 -11.25 4.12
C TYR A 50 12.27 -10.90 2.98
N GLY A 51 12.70 -10.00 2.11
CA GLY A 51 11.88 -9.59 0.98
C GLY A 51 12.68 -8.80 -0.05
N ASN A 52 12.05 -8.49 -1.17
CA ASN A 52 12.66 -7.79 -2.27
C ASN A 52 13.99 -8.44 -2.75
N ASN A 53 14.01 -9.76 -2.81
CA ASN A 53 15.08 -10.56 -3.41
C ASN A 53 14.50 -11.76 -4.18
N LEU A 54 15.33 -12.46 -4.94
CA LEU A 54 14.92 -13.64 -5.72
C LEU A 54 14.36 -14.74 -4.86
N GLU A 55 14.99 -14.98 -3.73
CA GLU A 55 14.66 -16.06 -2.80
C GLU A 55 13.24 -15.91 -2.28
N PHE A 56 12.81 -14.69 -1.95
CA PHE A 56 11.45 -14.43 -1.46
C PHE A 56 10.37 -15.01 -2.40
N PHE A 57 10.49 -14.72 -3.70
CA PHE A 57 9.49 -15.16 -4.68
C PHE A 57 9.52 -16.66 -4.92
N VAL A 58 10.71 -17.25 -4.93
CA VAL A 58 10.89 -18.70 -5.08
C VAL A 58 10.33 -19.45 -3.87
N ASP A 59 10.66 -18.99 -2.65
CA ASP A 59 10.27 -19.64 -1.41
C ASP A 59 8.78 -19.49 -1.13
N LEU A 60 8.18 -18.33 -1.50
CA LEU A 60 6.74 -18.15 -1.50
C LEU A 60 6.03 -19.18 -2.38
N LEU A 61 6.48 -19.36 -3.61
CA LEU A 61 5.88 -20.36 -4.51
C LEU A 61 6.17 -21.79 -4.04
N ALA A 62 7.32 -22.07 -3.43
CA ALA A 62 7.64 -23.37 -2.86
C ALA A 62 6.69 -23.73 -1.70
N ALA A 63 6.43 -22.79 -0.81
CA ALA A 63 5.45 -22.95 0.27
C ALA A 63 4.03 -23.18 -0.26
N TRP A 64 3.61 -22.39 -1.26
CA TRP A 64 2.31 -22.59 -1.92
C TRP A 64 2.20 -23.93 -2.65
N ASN A 65 3.30 -24.44 -3.21
CA ASN A 65 3.32 -25.77 -3.83
C ASN A 65 3.08 -26.88 -2.80
N VAL A 66 3.52 -26.68 -1.55
CA VAL A 66 3.20 -27.59 -0.43
C VAL A 66 1.74 -27.45 0.02
N GLY A 67 1.12 -26.30 -0.20
CA GLY A 67 -0.20 -25.95 0.28
C GLY A 67 -0.17 -25.22 1.63
N ALA A 68 0.99 -24.66 1.98
CA ALA A 68 1.14 -23.84 3.17
C ALA A 68 0.81 -22.37 2.89
N SER A 69 0.33 -21.67 3.91
CA SER A 69 0.10 -20.23 3.87
C SER A 69 1.39 -19.47 4.19
N VAL A 70 1.66 -18.40 3.45
CA VAL A 70 2.82 -17.55 3.68
C VAL A 70 2.43 -16.29 4.43
N VAL A 71 3.24 -15.93 5.40
CA VAL A 71 3.14 -14.69 6.18
C VAL A 71 4.43 -13.90 5.97
N PRO A 72 4.46 -12.94 5.05
CA PRO A 72 5.60 -12.05 4.89
C PRO A 72 5.72 -11.12 6.10
N VAL A 73 6.89 -11.08 6.71
CA VAL A 73 7.16 -10.30 7.92
C VAL A 73 8.21 -9.23 7.62
N ASP A 74 7.93 -7.99 8.04
CA ASP A 74 8.91 -6.90 7.97
C ASP A 74 10.05 -7.17 8.96
N ASN A 75 11.27 -7.33 8.47
CA ASN A 75 12.45 -7.61 9.31
C ASN A 75 12.92 -6.40 10.14
N ARG A 76 12.26 -5.25 10.03
CA ARG A 76 12.48 -4.05 10.84
C ARG A 76 11.57 -4.01 12.08
N LEU A 77 10.64 -4.95 12.21
CA LEU A 77 9.83 -5.10 13.42
C LEU A 77 10.72 -5.43 14.63
N THR A 78 10.27 -5.04 15.80
CA THR A 78 10.92 -5.42 17.05
C THR A 78 10.71 -6.91 17.36
N PRO A 79 11.57 -7.54 18.17
CA PRO A 79 11.34 -8.91 18.64
C PRO A 79 9.96 -9.10 19.26
N PHE A 80 9.49 -8.15 20.08
CA PHE A 80 8.16 -8.17 20.70
C PHE A 80 7.02 -8.21 19.67
N GLU A 81 7.12 -7.40 18.59
CA GLU A 81 6.11 -7.40 17.53
C GLU A 81 6.10 -8.75 16.78
N VAL A 82 7.28 -9.27 16.44
CA VAL A 82 7.40 -10.58 15.75
C VAL A 82 6.88 -11.72 16.62
N GLU A 83 7.16 -11.71 17.92
CA GLU A 83 6.58 -12.65 18.86
C GLU A 83 5.05 -12.61 18.87
N ASN A 84 4.46 -11.42 18.88
CA ASN A 84 3.01 -11.28 18.87
C ASN A 84 2.40 -11.83 17.56
N LEU A 85 3.04 -11.60 16.41
CA LEU A 85 2.64 -12.23 15.15
C LEU A 85 2.74 -13.76 15.22
N ALA A 86 3.86 -14.28 15.75
CA ALA A 86 4.08 -15.71 15.86
C ALA A 86 3.08 -16.39 16.81
N ARG A 87 2.76 -15.77 17.93
CA ARG A 87 1.70 -16.26 18.85
C ARG A 87 0.32 -16.28 18.21
N THR A 88 0.05 -15.32 17.32
CA THR A 88 -1.23 -15.22 16.61
C THR A 88 -1.40 -16.31 15.56
N VAL A 89 -0.42 -16.51 14.67
CA VAL A 89 -0.58 -17.44 13.53
C VAL A 89 0.12 -18.77 13.70
N THR A 90 0.91 -18.94 14.77
CA THR A 90 1.63 -20.19 15.09
C THR A 90 2.36 -20.78 13.87
N PRO A 91 3.36 -20.06 13.30
CA PRO A 91 4.06 -20.54 12.12
C PRO A 91 4.87 -21.79 12.47
N LYS A 92 4.89 -22.78 11.57
CA LYS A 92 5.68 -23.98 11.76
C LYS A 92 7.16 -23.74 11.57
N PHE A 93 7.49 -22.92 10.58
CA PHE A 93 8.85 -22.50 10.24
C PHE A 93 8.91 -20.99 10.02
N ALA A 94 10.11 -20.45 10.18
CA ALA A 94 10.45 -19.12 9.74
C ALA A 94 11.66 -19.16 8.80
N LEU A 95 11.49 -18.69 7.57
CA LEU A 95 12.58 -18.56 6.63
C LEU A 95 13.36 -17.29 6.91
N THR A 96 14.68 -17.41 6.98
CA THR A 96 15.63 -16.34 7.28
C THR A 96 16.74 -16.27 6.23
N ASP A 97 17.38 -15.13 6.13
CA ASP A 97 18.62 -14.94 5.38
C ASP A 97 19.59 -14.03 6.17
N ALA A 98 20.73 -13.68 5.57
CA ALA A 98 21.74 -12.85 6.22
C ALA A 98 21.27 -11.42 6.55
N THR A 99 20.12 -10.97 6.01
CA THR A 99 19.57 -9.63 6.26
C THR A 99 18.68 -9.57 7.51
N VAL A 100 18.29 -10.74 8.04
CA VAL A 100 17.39 -10.83 9.20
C VAL A 100 18.19 -10.58 10.48
N PRO A 101 17.81 -9.60 11.32
CA PRO A 101 18.44 -9.36 12.61
C PRO A 101 18.36 -10.61 13.51
N THR A 102 19.49 -11.01 14.09
CA THR A 102 19.58 -12.21 14.96
C THR A 102 18.53 -12.19 16.08
N ALA A 103 18.28 -11.02 16.67
CA ALA A 103 17.27 -10.87 17.74
C ALA A 103 15.85 -11.29 17.34
N LEU A 104 15.48 -11.17 16.05
CA LEU A 104 14.18 -11.65 15.55
C LEU A 104 14.16 -13.18 15.47
N GLY A 105 15.26 -13.78 15.02
CA GLY A 105 15.41 -15.22 15.01
C GLY A 105 15.35 -15.82 16.41
N ASP A 106 16.09 -15.24 17.37
CA ASP A 106 16.13 -15.67 18.78
C ASP A 106 14.73 -15.62 19.42
N ALA A 107 13.98 -14.55 19.13
CA ALA A 107 12.60 -14.41 19.63
C ALA A 107 11.67 -15.51 19.10
N LEU A 108 11.81 -15.92 17.86
CA LEU A 108 11.03 -17.01 17.25
C LEU A 108 11.44 -18.37 17.80
N VAL A 109 12.74 -18.62 17.96
CA VAL A 109 13.26 -19.87 18.56
C VAL A 109 12.77 -20.03 19.99
N ALA A 110 12.71 -18.95 20.78
CA ALA A 110 12.15 -18.97 22.14
C ALA A 110 10.68 -19.39 22.19
N LEU A 111 9.93 -19.23 21.09
CA LEU A 111 8.56 -19.71 20.92
C LEU A 111 8.45 -21.12 20.31
N GLY A 112 9.59 -21.78 20.06
CA GLY A 112 9.64 -23.11 19.44
C GLY A 112 9.47 -23.11 17.92
N VAL A 113 9.61 -21.96 17.26
CA VAL A 113 9.57 -21.87 15.80
C VAL A 113 10.94 -22.26 15.23
N GLU A 114 10.98 -23.23 14.35
CA GLU A 114 12.22 -23.67 13.69
C GLU A 114 12.61 -22.67 12.60
N LEU A 115 13.87 -22.21 12.64
CA LEU A 115 14.43 -21.34 11.61
C LEU A 115 15.05 -22.17 10.48
N LEU A 116 14.77 -21.80 9.24
CA LEU A 116 15.36 -22.38 8.04
C LEU A 116 16.03 -21.27 7.22
N GLY A 117 17.29 -21.47 6.89
CA GLY A 117 17.99 -20.58 5.97
C GLY A 117 17.40 -20.71 4.55
N SER A 118 17.23 -19.59 3.83
CA SER A 118 16.85 -19.66 2.42
C SER A 118 17.86 -20.44 1.57
N SER A 119 19.15 -20.37 1.91
CA SER A 119 20.22 -21.19 1.30
C SER A 119 19.99 -22.69 1.48
N ASP A 120 19.42 -23.12 2.61
CA ASP A 120 19.13 -24.53 2.89
C ASP A 120 18.06 -25.09 1.94
N LEU A 121 17.21 -24.22 1.39
CA LEU A 121 16.23 -24.56 0.39
C LEU A 121 16.82 -24.59 -1.04
N ALA A 122 17.97 -23.99 -1.27
CA ALA A 122 18.57 -23.84 -2.59
C ALA A 122 19.51 -24.99 -3.06
N ALA A 123 19.98 -25.88 -2.17
CA ALA A 123 20.95 -26.93 -2.51
C ALA A 123 20.32 -28.15 -3.26
N ASP A 124 21.15 -28.91 -3.96
CA ASP A 124 20.96 -29.92 -4.98
C ASP A 124 19.93 -31.07 -4.77
N ALA A 125 18.65 -30.78 -4.65
CA ALA A 125 17.62 -31.80 -4.75
C ALA A 125 17.21 -31.99 -6.22
N VAL A 126 17.40 -33.15 -6.77
CA VAL A 126 16.83 -33.53 -8.09
C VAL A 126 15.30 -33.56 -7.93
N PRO A 127 14.56 -32.68 -8.62
CA PRO A 127 13.10 -32.67 -8.48
C PRO A 127 12.54 -33.99 -8.99
N SER A 128 11.69 -34.65 -8.19
CA SER A 128 10.84 -35.69 -8.73
C SER A 128 9.89 -35.03 -9.75
N ALA A 129 9.88 -35.53 -10.97
CA ALA A 129 9.08 -35.01 -12.09
C ALA A 129 7.56 -34.99 -11.82
N ASN A 130 7.07 -35.50 -10.70
CA ASN A 130 5.66 -35.67 -10.31
C ASN A 130 5.27 -34.92 -9.01
N ALA A 131 5.95 -33.84 -8.65
CA ALA A 131 5.55 -33.05 -7.47
C ALA A 131 4.27 -32.25 -7.77
N PHE A 132 3.12 -32.88 -7.59
CA PHE A 132 1.82 -32.17 -7.70
C PHE A 132 1.72 -31.06 -6.64
N CYS A 133 1.23 -29.90 -7.05
CA CYS A 133 0.83 -28.84 -6.14
C CYS A 133 -0.29 -29.34 -5.21
N ALA A 134 -0.05 -29.35 -3.90
CA ALA A 134 -1.02 -29.82 -2.91
C ALA A 134 -2.10 -28.77 -2.61
N ALA A 135 -1.87 -27.50 -2.94
CA ALA A 135 -2.77 -26.40 -2.64
C ALA A 135 -4.09 -26.49 -3.42
N ARG A 136 -5.16 -26.10 -2.78
CA ARG A 136 -6.51 -25.94 -3.34
C ARG A 136 -6.87 -24.46 -3.42
N LEU A 137 -7.87 -24.11 -4.24
CA LEU A 137 -8.28 -22.71 -4.42
C LEU A 137 -8.73 -22.05 -3.12
N ASP A 138 -9.38 -22.79 -2.24
CA ASP A 138 -9.92 -22.25 -0.98
C ASP A 138 -8.96 -22.38 0.22
N ASP A 139 -7.73 -22.89 -0.01
CA ASP A 139 -6.71 -22.87 1.03
C ASP A 139 -6.22 -21.45 1.28
N GLU A 140 -5.86 -21.16 2.54
CA GLU A 140 -5.14 -19.95 2.90
C GLU A 140 -3.83 -19.89 2.11
N ALA A 141 -3.60 -18.80 1.41
CA ALA A 141 -2.39 -18.59 0.62
C ALA A 141 -1.46 -17.57 1.25
N LEU A 142 -2.05 -16.48 1.76
CA LEU A 142 -1.31 -15.32 2.22
C LEU A 142 -2.03 -14.70 3.43
N ILE A 143 -1.26 -14.40 4.48
CA ILE A 143 -1.76 -13.61 5.61
C ILE A 143 -0.91 -12.33 5.67
N LEU A 144 -1.56 -11.19 5.47
CA LEU A 144 -0.90 -9.87 5.52
C LEU A 144 -1.34 -9.14 6.78
N PHE A 145 -0.40 -8.82 7.65
CA PHE A 145 -0.69 -8.02 8.83
C PHE A 145 -0.79 -6.53 8.50
N THR A 146 -1.87 -5.92 8.97
CA THR A 146 -2.08 -4.48 8.89
C THR A 146 -2.07 -3.88 10.29
N SER A 147 -1.61 -2.63 10.42
CA SER A 147 -1.69 -1.90 11.68
C SER A 147 -3.15 -1.68 12.03
N GLY A 148 -3.65 -2.39 13.04
CA GLY A 148 -5.00 -2.18 13.55
C GLY A 148 -5.13 -0.82 14.25
N THR A 149 -6.33 -0.26 14.24
CA THR A 149 -6.67 0.97 14.99
C THR A 149 -6.62 0.77 16.50
N THR A 150 -6.68 -0.47 16.94
CA THR A 150 -6.69 -0.91 18.36
C THR A 150 -5.28 -1.25 18.87
N GLY A 151 -4.24 -1.02 18.09
CA GLY A 151 -2.85 -1.37 18.44
C GLY A 151 -2.50 -2.85 18.23
N VAL A 152 -3.47 -3.73 18.06
CA VAL A 152 -3.23 -5.14 17.73
C VAL A 152 -3.26 -5.33 16.22
N PRO A 153 -2.20 -5.87 15.61
CA PRO A 153 -2.16 -6.12 14.16
C PRO A 153 -3.27 -7.10 13.74
N LYS A 154 -3.95 -6.80 12.64
CA LYS A 154 -4.97 -7.67 12.05
C LYS A 154 -4.36 -8.47 10.91
N GLY A 155 -4.45 -9.79 10.96
CA GLY A 155 -4.02 -10.68 9.89
C GLY A 155 -5.11 -10.83 8.83
N VAL A 156 -4.95 -10.21 7.68
CA VAL A 156 -5.87 -10.32 6.55
C VAL A 156 -5.58 -11.61 5.79
N VAL A 157 -6.54 -12.53 5.74
CA VAL A 157 -6.38 -13.84 5.11
C VAL A 157 -6.86 -13.81 3.66
N HIS A 158 -5.95 -14.09 2.74
CA HIS A 158 -6.26 -14.33 1.34
C HIS A 158 -6.13 -15.79 0.98
N THR A 159 -7.14 -16.33 0.31
CA THR A 159 -7.09 -17.66 -0.32
C THR A 159 -6.43 -17.57 -1.70
N HIS A 160 -5.99 -18.69 -2.21
CA HIS A 160 -5.55 -18.76 -3.60
C HIS A 160 -6.66 -18.31 -4.58
N ARG A 161 -7.94 -18.57 -4.26
CA ARG A 161 -9.09 -18.13 -5.05
C ARG A 161 -9.17 -16.61 -5.09
N SER A 162 -9.10 -15.93 -3.94
CA SER A 162 -9.23 -14.48 -3.87
C SER A 162 -8.06 -13.76 -4.57
N LEU A 163 -6.83 -14.27 -4.41
CA LEU A 163 -5.65 -13.72 -5.11
C LEU A 163 -5.78 -13.89 -6.63
N ARG A 164 -6.13 -15.10 -7.08
CA ARG A 164 -6.34 -15.38 -8.50
C ARG A 164 -7.45 -14.52 -9.10
N ALA A 165 -8.56 -14.36 -8.38
CA ALA A 165 -9.64 -13.48 -8.80
C ALA A 165 -9.14 -12.04 -8.97
N ARG A 166 -8.33 -11.50 -8.03
CA ARG A 166 -7.74 -10.18 -8.15
C ARG A 166 -6.91 -10.04 -9.41
N TRP A 167 -6.01 -10.98 -9.68
CA TRP A 167 -5.14 -10.93 -10.85
C TRP A 167 -5.91 -11.02 -12.17
N LEU A 168 -6.95 -11.86 -12.25
CA LEU A 168 -7.81 -11.96 -13.44
C LEU A 168 -8.60 -10.66 -13.67
N CYS A 169 -9.16 -10.05 -12.60
CA CYS A 169 -9.82 -8.75 -12.66
C CYS A 169 -8.88 -7.66 -13.16
N LEU A 170 -7.65 -7.59 -12.63
CA LEU A 170 -6.65 -6.62 -13.07
C LEU A 170 -6.24 -6.85 -14.54
N ARG A 171 -6.03 -8.10 -14.93
CA ARG A 171 -5.73 -8.43 -16.34
C ARG A 171 -6.84 -7.99 -17.28
N GLN A 172 -8.10 -8.18 -16.88
CA GLN A 172 -9.26 -7.76 -17.67
C GLN A 172 -9.38 -6.24 -17.77
N SER A 173 -9.13 -5.52 -16.65
CA SER A 173 -9.31 -4.07 -16.58
C SER A 173 -8.13 -3.28 -17.15
N LEU A 174 -6.89 -3.77 -16.98
CA LEU A 174 -5.67 -3.04 -17.27
C LEU A 174 -4.87 -3.61 -18.46
N GLY A 175 -5.21 -4.82 -18.90
CA GLY A 175 -4.34 -5.58 -19.79
C GLY A 175 -3.08 -6.07 -19.09
N ILE A 176 -2.12 -6.57 -19.84
CA ILE A 176 -0.83 -7.07 -19.33
C ILE A 176 0.37 -6.47 -20.05
N ASP A 177 0.19 -5.88 -21.22
CA ASP A 177 1.28 -5.49 -22.11
C ASP A 177 2.19 -4.40 -21.54
N CYS A 178 1.63 -3.44 -20.78
CA CYS A 178 2.42 -2.39 -20.15
C CYS A 178 3.30 -2.90 -19.00
N PHE A 179 3.05 -4.12 -18.50
CA PHE A 179 3.77 -4.69 -17.36
C PHE A 179 5.00 -5.53 -17.76
N ARG A 180 5.39 -5.56 -19.05
CA ARG A 180 6.45 -6.46 -19.58
C ARG A 180 7.75 -6.43 -18.78
N ARG A 181 8.15 -5.29 -18.25
CA ARG A 181 9.29 -5.15 -17.35
C ARG A 181 8.88 -4.26 -16.19
N THR A 182 8.47 -4.91 -15.12
CA THR A 182 7.95 -4.25 -13.91
C THR A 182 9.06 -4.01 -12.90
N LEU A 183 9.16 -2.78 -12.40
CA LEU A 183 10.08 -2.44 -11.31
C LEU A 183 9.39 -2.61 -9.95
N CYS A 184 9.92 -3.49 -9.11
CA CYS A 184 9.48 -3.72 -7.74
C CYS A 184 10.34 -2.89 -6.77
N LEU A 185 9.85 -1.70 -6.40
CA LEU A 185 10.45 -0.82 -5.38
C LEU A 185 9.70 -0.87 -4.05
N LEU A 186 8.50 -1.43 -4.04
CA LEU A 186 7.64 -1.48 -2.86
C LEU A 186 7.93 -2.74 -2.05
N PRO A 187 7.80 -2.68 -0.70
CA PRO A 187 8.06 -3.86 0.14
C PRO A 187 7.13 -5.02 -0.17
N THR A 188 7.68 -6.23 -0.18
CA THR A 188 6.94 -7.48 -0.43
C THR A 188 6.13 -7.97 0.79
N HIS A 189 6.31 -7.37 1.96
CA HIS A 189 5.51 -7.69 3.15
C HIS A 189 4.18 -6.92 3.21
N PHE A 190 3.83 -6.17 2.14
CA PHE A 190 2.56 -5.49 2.12
C PHE A 190 1.82 -5.62 0.77
N GLY A 191 0.46 -5.58 0.80
CA GLY A 191 -0.39 -5.99 -0.31
C GLY A 191 -0.14 -5.27 -1.63
N HIS A 192 0.11 -3.95 -1.62
CA HIS A 192 0.38 -3.18 -2.84
C HIS A 192 1.66 -3.66 -3.53
N GLY A 193 2.75 -3.80 -2.78
CA GLY A 193 4.03 -4.26 -3.32
C GLY A 193 3.97 -5.73 -3.79
N LEU A 194 3.36 -6.59 -2.99
CA LEU A 194 3.34 -8.02 -3.25
C LEU A 194 2.26 -8.43 -4.25
N ILE A 195 0.97 -8.19 -3.92
CA ILE A 195 -0.14 -8.78 -4.67
C ILE A 195 -0.24 -8.19 -6.08
N CYS A 196 -0.21 -6.86 -6.18
CA CYS A 196 -0.54 -6.17 -7.42
C CYS A 196 0.68 -5.70 -8.20
N ASN A 197 1.70 -5.14 -7.52
CA ASN A 197 2.89 -4.67 -8.23
C ASN A 197 3.81 -5.82 -8.68
N SER A 198 3.90 -6.90 -7.89
CA SER A 198 4.87 -7.98 -8.16
C SER A 198 4.20 -9.24 -8.68
N LEU A 199 3.34 -9.90 -7.88
CA LEU A 199 2.77 -11.20 -8.24
C LEU A 199 1.85 -11.13 -9.46
N PHE A 200 1.06 -10.07 -9.62
CA PHE A 200 0.15 -9.93 -10.76
C PHE A 200 0.90 -10.02 -12.10
N PRO A 201 1.84 -9.10 -12.43
CA PRO A 201 2.51 -9.18 -13.72
C PRO A 201 3.40 -10.41 -13.85
N TRP A 202 4.15 -10.75 -12.80
CA TRP A 202 5.10 -11.83 -12.83
C TRP A 202 4.48 -13.20 -13.10
N LEU A 203 3.36 -13.53 -12.45
CA LEU A 203 2.63 -14.78 -12.65
C LEU A 203 1.88 -14.84 -14.00
N PHE A 204 1.81 -13.72 -14.72
CA PHE A 204 1.32 -13.67 -16.11
C PHE A 204 2.46 -13.54 -17.13
N GLY A 205 3.66 -13.98 -16.79
CA GLY A 205 4.80 -14.11 -17.71
C GLY A 205 5.59 -12.85 -17.94
N GLN A 206 5.39 -11.81 -17.13
CA GLN A 206 6.11 -10.54 -17.27
C GLN A 206 7.36 -10.54 -16.38
N ASP A 207 8.44 -9.91 -16.83
CA ASP A 207 9.69 -9.83 -16.08
C ASP A 207 9.56 -8.89 -14.87
N LEU A 208 10.11 -9.31 -13.74
CA LEU A 208 10.16 -8.52 -12.51
C LEU A 208 11.60 -8.12 -12.20
N ILE A 209 11.86 -6.82 -12.13
CA ILE A 209 13.12 -6.25 -11.69
C ILE A 209 12.96 -5.85 -10.23
N ILE A 210 13.69 -6.50 -9.35
CA ILE A 210 13.58 -6.37 -7.91
C ILE A 210 14.65 -5.40 -7.41
N ALA A 211 14.23 -4.40 -6.65
CA ALA A 211 15.09 -3.42 -6.03
C ALA A 211 14.83 -3.35 -4.52
N PRO A 212 15.79 -2.89 -3.70
CA PRO A 212 15.57 -2.61 -2.29
C PRO A 212 14.42 -1.62 -2.10
N PRO A 213 13.47 -1.90 -1.18
CA PRO A 213 12.32 -1.04 -0.99
C PRO A 213 12.73 0.31 -0.40
N PHE A 214 12.15 1.39 -0.92
CA PHE A 214 12.33 2.76 -0.42
C PHE A 214 13.79 3.24 -0.30
N SER A 215 14.72 2.65 -1.04
CA SER A 215 16.11 3.10 -1.03
C SER A 215 16.23 4.54 -1.53
N PRO A 216 16.66 5.53 -0.71
CA PRO A 216 16.83 6.91 -1.15
C PRO A 216 17.79 7.03 -2.33
N TYR A 217 18.86 6.23 -2.35
CA TYR A 217 19.81 6.20 -3.45
C TYR A 217 19.15 5.81 -4.79
N LEU A 218 18.29 4.78 -4.77
CA LEU A 218 17.57 4.36 -5.98
C LEU A 218 16.53 5.39 -6.41
N LEU A 219 15.81 6.01 -5.47
CA LEU A 219 14.85 7.04 -5.77
C LEU A 219 15.49 8.28 -6.43
N MET A 220 16.71 8.65 -6.01
CA MET A 220 17.49 9.72 -6.63
C MET A 220 18.06 9.34 -8.02
N ARG A 221 18.00 8.08 -8.40
CA ARG A 221 18.42 7.56 -9.71
C ARG A 221 17.28 6.92 -10.50
N LEU A 222 16.04 7.17 -10.14
CA LEU A 222 14.88 6.46 -10.68
C LEU A 222 14.80 6.55 -12.22
N GLY A 223 14.99 7.72 -12.82
CA GLY A 223 14.93 7.89 -14.27
C GLY A 223 16.05 7.12 -15.00
N PRO A 224 17.33 7.27 -14.64
CA PRO A 224 18.39 6.41 -15.17
C PRO A 224 18.11 4.91 -15.01
N ILE A 225 17.58 4.45 -13.86
CA ILE A 225 17.21 3.04 -13.66
C ILE A 225 16.10 2.61 -14.64
N VAL A 226 15.10 3.45 -14.85
CA VAL A 226 14.04 3.19 -15.84
C VAL A 226 14.64 2.94 -17.22
N ASP A 227 15.59 3.76 -17.65
CA ASP A 227 16.24 3.65 -18.95
C ASP A 227 17.18 2.44 -19.05
N GLU A 228 18.07 2.28 -18.08
CA GLU A 228 19.07 1.19 -18.00
C GLU A 228 18.40 -0.19 -17.98
N GLN A 229 17.33 -0.32 -17.20
CA GLN A 229 16.58 -1.57 -17.05
C GLN A 229 15.43 -1.71 -18.05
N LYS A 230 15.22 -0.74 -18.92
CA LYS A 230 14.11 -0.71 -19.91
C LYS A 230 12.76 -0.97 -19.26
N ILE A 231 12.52 -0.32 -18.12
CA ILE A 231 11.28 -0.47 -17.36
C ILE A 231 10.09 0.03 -18.17
N THR A 232 9.02 -0.76 -18.20
CA THR A 232 7.77 -0.40 -18.86
C THR A 232 6.69 0.01 -17.87
N PHE A 233 6.78 -0.51 -16.65
CA PHE A 233 5.81 -0.24 -15.58
C PHE A 233 6.51 -0.05 -14.23
N LEU A 234 6.01 0.90 -13.48
CA LEU A 234 6.44 1.13 -12.10
C LEU A 234 5.23 1.49 -11.23
N SER A 235 5.17 0.91 -10.05
CA SER A 235 4.20 1.30 -9.03
C SER A 235 4.90 2.02 -7.88
N SER A 236 4.21 3.01 -7.31
CA SER A 236 4.78 3.95 -6.35
C SER A 236 3.77 4.37 -5.29
N VAL A 237 4.28 5.06 -4.28
CA VAL A 237 3.47 5.79 -3.30
C VAL A 237 3.85 7.28 -3.34
N PRO A 238 2.95 8.20 -2.98
CA PRO A 238 3.21 9.65 -3.06
C PRO A 238 4.52 10.09 -2.38
N SER A 239 4.85 9.52 -1.22
CA SER A 239 6.07 9.87 -0.46
C SER A 239 7.39 9.59 -1.18
N MET A 240 7.44 8.65 -2.12
CA MET A 240 8.64 8.36 -2.92
C MET A 240 8.99 9.51 -3.87
N TRP A 241 8.00 10.22 -4.35
CA TRP A 241 8.17 11.25 -5.39
C TRP A 241 8.86 12.50 -4.86
N GLY A 242 8.76 12.80 -3.56
CA GLY A 242 9.48 13.91 -2.95
C GLY A 242 11.00 13.87 -3.17
N LEU A 243 11.62 12.69 -3.14
CA LEU A 243 13.04 12.49 -3.44
C LEU A 243 13.29 12.39 -4.95
N SER A 244 12.48 11.62 -5.68
CA SER A 244 12.68 11.38 -7.11
C SER A 244 12.56 12.67 -7.94
N LEU A 245 11.59 13.52 -7.66
CA LEU A 245 11.39 14.78 -8.37
C LEU A 245 12.51 15.79 -8.12
N LYS A 246 13.13 15.77 -6.92
CA LYS A 246 14.23 16.68 -6.56
C LYS A 246 15.60 16.16 -7.00
N GLY A 247 15.81 14.85 -6.93
CA GLY A 247 17.14 14.24 -7.07
C GLY A 247 17.37 13.48 -8.37
N SER A 248 16.33 12.91 -8.98
CA SER A 248 16.48 12.09 -10.17
C SER A 248 16.24 12.89 -11.46
N LYS A 249 17.12 12.71 -12.43
CA LYS A 249 16.83 13.15 -13.80
C LYS A 249 15.62 12.36 -14.33
N PRO A 250 14.76 12.98 -15.14
CA PRO A 250 13.70 12.28 -15.86
C PRO A 250 14.26 11.16 -16.74
N PRO A 251 13.49 10.08 -16.99
CA PRO A 251 13.87 9.07 -17.98
C PRO A 251 13.95 9.70 -19.37
N GLN A 252 14.94 9.30 -20.15
CA GLN A 252 15.17 9.79 -21.52
C GLN A 252 14.73 8.77 -22.58
N GLY A 253 14.57 7.51 -22.18
CA GLY A 253 14.09 6.43 -23.03
C GLY A 253 12.56 6.45 -23.17
N ASN A 254 12.04 5.79 -24.20
CA ASN A 254 10.61 5.69 -24.47
C ASN A 254 10.04 4.33 -24.02
N THR A 255 10.64 3.69 -23.02
CA THR A 255 10.21 2.36 -22.57
C THR A 255 9.10 2.41 -21.53
N LEU A 256 9.11 3.42 -20.67
CA LEU A 256 8.10 3.59 -19.63
C LEU A 256 6.72 3.87 -20.24
N GLN A 257 5.75 3.03 -19.92
CA GLN A 257 4.40 3.09 -20.49
C GLN A 257 3.35 3.49 -19.46
N ARG A 258 3.55 3.14 -18.18
CA ARG A 258 2.57 3.41 -17.14
C ARG A 258 3.23 3.52 -15.76
N ILE A 259 2.71 4.43 -14.97
CA ILE A 259 3.01 4.56 -13.53
C ILE A 259 1.70 4.41 -12.76
N HIS A 260 1.69 3.58 -11.72
CA HIS A 260 0.64 3.65 -10.71
C HIS A 260 1.17 4.36 -9.47
N CYS A 261 0.33 5.20 -8.87
CA CYS A 261 0.60 5.83 -7.58
C CYS A 261 -0.60 5.57 -6.66
N GLY A 262 -0.37 5.05 -5.46
CA GLY A 262 -1.48 4.66 -4.58
C GLY A 262 -1.07 4.47 -3.13
N SER A 263 -1.93 3.82 -2.35
CA SER A 263 -1.79 3.58 -0.90
C SER A 263 -1.83 4.82 0.00
N ALA A 264 -1.82 6.02 -0.57
CA ALA A 264 -2.03 7.30 0.10
C ALA A 264 -2.72 8.27 -0.87
N PRO A 265 -3.32 9.36 -0.40
CA PRO A 265 -3.90 10.37 -1.29
C PRO A 265 -2.86 10.90 -2.29
N LEU A 266 -3.25 10.97 -3.55
CA LEU A 266 -2.46 11.57 -4.62
C LEU A 266 -3.12 12.90 -4.98
N SER A 267 -2.46 14.04 -4.68
CA SER A 267 -2.96 15.34 -5.06
C SER A 267 -2.83 15.57 -6.57
N ALA A 268 -3.70 16.38 -7.14
CA ALA A 268 -3.65 16.78 -8.55
C ALA A 268 -2.30 17.43 -8.89
N HIS A 269 -1.74 18.21 -7.96
CA HIS A 269 -0.45 18.85 -8.11
C HIS A 269 0.69 17.83 -8.26
N LEU A 270 0.83 16.90 -7.32
CA LEU A 270 1.85 15.85 -7.37
C LEU A 270 1.65 14.95 -8.60
N TRP A 271 0.41 14.63 -8.93
CA TRP A 271 0.07 13.84 -10.11
C TRP A 271 0.59 14.50 -11.39
N GLY A 272 0.32 15.81 -11.58
CA GLY A 272 0.84 16.59 -12.71
C GLY A 272 2.38 16.65 -12.74
N GLN A 273 3.03 16.77 -11.58
CA GLN A 273 4.49 16.73 -11.48
C GLN A 273 5.07 15.38 -11.92
N ILE A 274 4.43 14.27 -11.55
CA ILE A 274 4.84 12.92 -11.99
C ILE A 274 4.69 12.77 -13.50
N GLN A 275 3.57 13.23 -14.07
CA GLN A 275 3.36 13.24 -15.54
C GLN A 275 4.43 14.05 -16.25
N GLN A 276 4.71 15.26 -15.79
CA GLN A 276 5.75 16.10 -16.36
C GLN A 276 7.14 15.46 -16.27
N TRP A 277 7.51 14.93 -15.10
CA TRP A 277 8.80 14.29 -14.90
C TRP A 277 8.96 13.04 -15.75
N SER A 278 7.94 12.19 -15.82
CA SER A 278 8.01 10.91 -16.53
C SER A 278 7.83 11.05 -18.06
N GLY A 279 7.28 12.17 -18.53
CA GLY A 279 6.96 12.39 -19.94
C GLY A 279 5.77 11.56 -20.46
N ILE A 280 5.04 10.86 -19.57
CA ILE A 280 3.86 10.06 -19.95
C ILE A 280 2.59 10.56 -19.28
N ARG A 281 1.45 10.52 -20.02
CA ARG A 281 0.14 10.82 -19.43
C ARG A 281 -0.39 9.68 -18.56
N ALA A 282 0.01 8.45 -18.82
CA ALA A 282 -0.47 7.24 -18.13
C ALA A 282 0.11 7.10 -16.71
N VAL A 283 -0.09 8.12 -15.89
CA VAL A 283 0.12 8.10 -14.44
C VAL A 283 -1.24 7.92 -13.80
N TYR A 284 -1.46 6.81 -13.11
CA TYR A 284 -2.77 6.42 -12.61
C TYR A 284 -2.80 6.41 -11.09
N ASN A 285 -3.81 7.04 -10.52
CA ASN A 285 -4.13 6.87 -9.11
C ASN A 285 -4.73 5.47 -8.91
N ALA A 286 -4.17 4.69 -7.99
CA ALA A 286 -4.60 3.32 -7.72
C ALA A 286 -5.08 3.21 -6.26
N TYR A 287 -6.36 2.91 -6.08
CA TYR A 287 -6.98 2.71 -4.78
C TYR A 287 -7.17 1.23 -4.48
N GLY A 288 -6.92 0.88 -3.25
CA GLY A 288 -7.19 -0.45 -2.72
C GLY A 288 -6.74 -0.60 -1.29
N ILE A 289 -7.26 -1.62 -0.65
CA ILE A 289 -6.96 -1.99 0.73
C ILE A 289 -6.58 -3.46 0.77
N THR A 290 -5.88 -3.85 1.81
CA THR A 290 -5.40 -5.24 1.92
C THR A 290 -6.55 -6.24 1.85
N GLU A 291 -7.66 -5.94 2.49
CA GLU A 291 -8.87 -6.76 2.58
C GLU A 291 -9.53 -7.06 1.23
N THR A 292 -9.30 -6.23 0.21
CA THR A 292 -9.83 -6.44 -1.15
C THR A 292 -8.78 -6.99 -2.13
N GLY A 293 -7.64 -7.47 -1.66
CA GLY A 293 -6.55 -7.92 -2.50
C GLY A 293 -5.78 -6.78 -3.16
N SER A 294 -5.65 -5.65 -2.48
CA SER A 294 -4.99 -4.42 -2.92
C SER A 294 -5.78 -3.66 -4.00
N TRP A 295 -5.23 -3.37 -5.19
CA TRP A 295 -5.87 -2.49 -6.18
C TRP A 295 -7.27 -2.95 -6.56
N VAL A 296 -8.26 -2.11 -6.34
CA VAL A 296 -9.68 -2.40 -6.61
C VAL A 296 -10.34 -1.35 -7.49
N ALA A 297 -9.73 -0.17 -7.60
CA ALA A 297 -10.15 0.91 -8.49
C ALA A 297 -8.97 1.79 -8.89
N GLY A 298 -9.12 2.52 -9.95
CA GLY A 298 -8.12 3.50 -10.38
C GLY A 298 -8.49 4.17 -11.70
N THR A 299 -7.63 5.10 -12.13
CA THR A 299 -7.76 5.71 -13.45
C THR A 299 -7.29 4.72 -14.50
N SER A 300 -8.16 4.33 -15.40
CA SER A 300 -7.86 3.40 -16.51
C SER A 300 -8.30 3.94 -17.87
N ILE A 301 -8.82 5.16 -17.90
CA ILE A 301 -9.29 5.83 -19.13
C ILE A 301 -8.28 6.90 -19.50
N GLU A 302 -7.94 6.99 -20.78
CA GLU A 302 -6.88 7.86 -21.32
C GLU A 302 -7.14 9.36 -21.10
N ASP A 303 -8.37 9.76 -20.80
CA ASP A 303 -8.81 11.16 -20.73
C ASP A 303 -9.01 11.71 -19.31
N PHE A 304 -8.49 11.06 -18.26
CA PHE A 304 -8.51 11.62 -16.93
C PHE A 304 -7.45 12.73 -16.80
N GLU A 305 -7.92 13.92 -16.43
CA GLU A 305 -7.03 14.96 -15.93
C GLU A 305 -6.86 14.80 -14.40
N PRO A 306 -5.68 15.18 -13.84
CA PRO A 306 -5.46 15.14 -12.41
C PRO A 306 -6.47 15.99 -11.64
N GLU A 307 -7.21 15.36 -10.71
CA GLU A 307 -8.15 16.01 -9.80
C GLU A 307 -7.92 15.50 -8.38
N ASP A 308 -8.04 16.39 -7.37
CA ASP A 308 -7.90 15.99 -5.97
C ASP A 308 -8.98 15.02 -5.54
N GLY A 309 -8.56 13.90 -4.93
CA GLY A 309 -9.45 12.84 -4.51
C GLY A 309 -9.94 11.91 -5.62
N LEU A 310 -9.73 12.23 -6.90
CA LEU A 310 -10.15 11.36 -7.99
C LEU A 310 -9.37 10.05 -7.96
N VAL A 311 -10.11 8.95 -7.88
CA VAL A 311 -9.59 7.59 -8.03
C VAL A 311 -9.83 7.09 -9.46
N GLY A 312 -11.04 7.18 -9.95
CA GLY A 312 -11.42 6.71 -11.29
C GLY A 312 -12.54 5.70 -11.30
N VAL A 313 -12.30 4.50 -11.84
CA VAL A 313 -13.32 3.45 -12.02
C VAL A 313 -12.93 2.13 -11.35
N PRO A 314 -13.89 1.27 -11.00
CA PRO A 314 -13.60 -0.03 -10.41
C PRO A 314 -12.84 -0.97 -11.37
N TRP A 315 -11.89 -1.75 -10.81
CA TRP A 315 -11.15 -2.81 -11.49
C TRP A 315 -11.57 -4.19 -10.97
N GLY A 316 -12.64 -4.74 -11.55
CA GLY A 316 -13.20 -6.01 -11.12
C GLY A 316 -13.82 -5.96 -9.71
N ALA A 317 -14.53 -4.89 -9.45
CA ALA A 317 -15.28 -4.67 -8.23
C ALA A 317 -16.56 -3.89 -8.53
N VAL A 318 -17.48 -3.90 -7.58
CA VAL A 318 -18.59 -2.94 -7.51
C VAL A 318 -18.34 -2.06 -6.30
N ILE A 319 -18.37 -0.75 -6.49
CA ILE A 319 -18.25 0.25 -5.43
C ILE A 319 -19.62 0.92 -5.26
N LYS A 320 -20.09 0.99 -4.04
CA LYS A 320 -21.28 1.74 -3.66
C LYS A 320 -20.98 2.75 -2.56
N ILE A 321 -21.68 3.86 -2.58
CA ILE A 321 -21.59 4.90 -1.55
C ILE A 321 -22.89 4.87 -0.76
N LEU A 322 -22.79 4.50 0.52
CA LEU A 322 -23.95 4.35 1.40
C LEU A 322 -23.91 5.38 2.53
N LYS A 323 -25.10 5.72 3.05
CA LYS A 323 -25.27 6.71 4.15
C LYS A 323 -24.81 6.16 5.50
N ASN A 324 -24.64 4.85 5.63
CA ASN A 324 -24.23 4.19 6.87
C ASN A 324 -23.13 3.17 6.62
N ALA A 325 -22.44 2.79 7.70
CA ALA A 325 -21.41 1.78 7.74
C ALA A 325 -21.88 0.50 8.47
N ASP A 326 -23.18 0.35 8.74
CA ASP A 326 -23.72 -0.80 9.47
C ASP A 326 -23.82 -2.03 8.57
N PRO A 327 -23.02 -3.09 8.79
CA PRO A 327 -23.07 -4.30 7.99
C PRO A 327 -24.34 -5.12 8.20
N GLN A 328 -25.15 -4.84 9.22
CA GLN A 328 -26.41 -5.55 9.45
C GLN A 328 -27.55 -5.02 8.56
N THR A 329 -27.49 -3.74 8.19
CA THR A 329 -28.52 -3.09 7.37
C THR A 329 -27.93 -2.26 6.20
N PRO A 330 -26.97 -2.82 5.42
CA PRO A 330 -26.23 -2.01 4.44
C PRO A 330 -27.13 -1.46 3.32
N PHE A 331 -28.14 -2.20 2.93
CA PHE A 331 -28.99 -1.90 1.77
C PHE A 331 -30.47 -1.64 2.17
N ALA A 332 -30.71 -1.04 3.36
CA ALA A 332 -32.03 -0.55 3.71
C ALA A 332 -32.55 0.46 2.66
N ASP A 333 -33.88 0.59 2.53
CA ASP A 333 -34.47 1.52 1.58
C ASP A 333 -33.91 2.94 1.76
N GLY A 334 -33.41 3.53 0.67
CA GLY A 334 -32.81 4.86 0.67
C GLY A 334 -31.40 4.94 1.30
N ALA A 335 -30.72 3.79 1.56
CA ALA A 335 -29.36 3.75 2.10
C ALA A 335 -28.31 4.25 1.11
N GLU A 336 -28.55 4.17 -0.20
CA GLU A 336 -27.60 4.62 -1.22
C GLU A 336 -27.56 6.15 -1.28
N CYS A 337 -26.37 6.74 -1.33
CA CYS A 337 -26.18 8.17 -1.49
C CYS A 337 -26.58 8.62 -2.90
N ARG A 338 -26.95 9.89 -3.03
CA ARG A 338 -27.20 10.53 -4.33
C ARG A 338 -25.88 10.72 -5.07
N VAL A 339 -25.98 10.97 -6.37
CA VAL A 339 -24.81 11.37 -7.18
C VAL A 339 -24.13 12.58 -6.53
N ALA A 340 -22.81 12.51 -6.42
CA ALA A 340 -21.93 13.49 -5.76
C ALA A 340 -22.17 13.71 -4.26
N GLU A 341 -23.04 12.92 -3.61
CA GLU A 341 -23.17 12.91 -2.16
C GLU A 341 -22.08 12.03 -1.53
N THR A 342 -21.39 12.56 -0.52
CA THR A 342 -20.36 11.83 0.22
C THR A 342 -20.98 10.86 1.20
N GLY A 343 -20.47 9.64 1.24
CA GLY A 343 -20.90 8.60 2.17
C GLY A 343 -19.82 7.53 2.37
N TYR A 344 -20.20 6.45 3.00
CA TYR A 344 -19.33 5.30 3.29
C TYR A 344 -19.07 4.47 2.03
N VAL A 345 -17.83 4.14 1.79
CA VAL A 345 -17.40 3.31 0.65
C VAL A 345 -17.59 1.84 0.97
N TRP A 346 -18.44 1.18 0.20
CA TRP A 346 -18.67 -0.25 0.26
C TRP A 346 -18.17 -0.91 -1.02
N ILE A 347 -17.50 -2.07 -0.89
CA ILE A 347 -16.89 -2.77 -2.00
C ILE A 347 -17.37 -4.22 -2.04
N ASN A 348 -17.84 -4.67 -3.20
CA ASN A 348 -18.03 -6.07 -3.53
C ASN A 348 -17.03 -6.48 -4.60
N THR A 349 -16.29 -7.56 -4.37
CA THR A 349 -15.28 -8.08 -5.30
C THR A 349 -15.04 -9.56 -5.06
N PRO A 350 -14.82 -10.38 -6.11
CA PRO A 350 -14.45 -11.78 -5.95
C PRO A 350 -13.07 -11.99 -5.31
N ALA A 351 -12.31 -10.89 -5.15
CA ALA A 351 -11.01 -10.87 -4.50
C ALA A 351 -11.05 -10.51 -3.01
N LEU A 352 -12.25 -10.46 -2.42
CA LEU A 352 -12.41 -10.16 -1.00
C LEU A 352 -11.66 -11.18 -0.14
N MET A 353 -11.05 -10.72 0.93
CA MET A 353 -10.40 -11.59 1.93
C MET A 353 -11.37 -12.65 2.46
N GLN A 354 -10.82 -13.75 2.95
CA GLN A 354 -11.62 -14.73 3.68
C GLN A 354 -12.12 -14.18 5.02
N GLY A 355 -11.32 -13.35 5.66
CA GLY A 355 -11.60 -12.70 6.94
C GLY A 355 -10.32 -12.30 7.65
N TYR A 356 -10.47 -11.81 8.87
CA TYR A 356 -9.34 -11.55 9.77
C TYR A 356 -8.99 -12.84 10.52
N TYR A 357 -7.71 -13.20 10.50
CA TYR A 357 -7.20 -14.44 11.09
C TYR A 357 -7.52 -14.52 12.57
N GLY A 358 -8.24 -15.59 12.97
CA GLY A 358 -8.64 -15.81 14.35
C GLY A 358 -9.63 -14.80 14.94
N GLN A 359 -10.24 -13.93 14.11
CA GLN A 359 -11.13 -12.86 14.57
C GLN A 359 -12.45 -12.85 13.76
N PRO A 360 -13.31 -13.88 13.89
CA PRO A 360 -14.55 -13.97 13.14
C PRO A 360 -15.51 -12.83 13.45
N GLU A 361 -15.63 -12.42 14.73
CA GLU A 361 -16.52 -11.33 15.14
C GLU A 361 -16.11 -10.00 14.49
N LEU A 362 -14.81 -9.75 14.37
CA LEU A 362 -14.31 -8.55 13.67
C LEU A 362 -14.56 -8.64 12.16
N THR A 363 -14.51 -9.84 11.60
CA THR A 363 -14.83 -10.09 10.19
C THR A 363 -16.30 -9.78 9.92
N ASP A 364 -17.21 -10.23 10.79
CA ASP A 364 -18.65 -10.00 10.68
C ASP A 364 -19.02 -8.51 10.85
N GLN A 365 -18.19 -7.73 11.53
CA GLN A 365 -18.36 -6.27 11.66
C GLN A 365 -18.03 -5.50 10.39
N VAL A 366 -17.39 -6.11 9.41
CA VAL A 366 -16.93 -5.41 8.19
C VAL A 366 -17.36 -6.09 6.90
N ILE A 367 -17.84 -7.34 6.95
CA ILE A 367 -18.31 -8.10 5.78
C ILE A 367 -19.77 -8.51 5.98
N SER A 368 -20.62 -8.17 5.03
CA SER A 368 -22.01 -8.60 4.98
C SER A 368 -22.43 -8.90 3.56
N GLY A 369 -22.97 -10.10 3.31
CA GLY A 369 -23.49 -10.50 1.99
C GLY A 369 -22.47 -10.36 0.85
N GLY A 370 -21.17 -10.54 1.14
CA GLY A 370 -20.09 -10.37 0.16
C GLY A 370 -19.67 -8.92 -0.09
N TRP A 371 -20.22 -7.97 0.68
CA TRP A 371 -19.83 -6.57 0.69
C TRP A 371 -18.92 -6.28 1.87
N PHE A 372 -17.92 -5.48 1.62
CA PHE A 372 -16.95 -5.03 2.63
C PHE A 372 -17.11 -3.53 2.87
N VAL A 373 -17.29 -3.13 4.14
CA VAL A 373 -17.26 -1.72 4.55
C VAL A 373 -15.83 -1.30 4.84
N THR A 374 -15.34 -0.34 4.07
CA THR A 374 -13.91 0.02 4.06
C THR A 374 -13.49 0.93 5.21
N GLY A 375 -14.44 1.66 5.81
CA GLY A 375 -14.19 2.78 6.70
C GLY A 375 -13.63 4.01 5.97
N ASP A 376 -13.61 3.99 4.65
CA ASP A 376 -13.31 5.16 3.81
C ASP A 376 -14.60 5.91 3.47
N MET A 377 -14.46 7.22 3.29
CA MET A 377 -15.51 8.12 2.81
C MET A 377 -15.23 8.50 1.36
N GLY A 378 -16.25 8.53 0.52
CA GLY A 378 -16.11 8.86 -0.89
C GLY A 378 -17.41 9.27 -1.54
N LEU A 379 -17.36 9.55 -2.82
CA LEU A 379 -18.54 9.83 -3.65
C LEU A 379 -18.34 9.27 -5.07
N ILE A 380 -19.44 9.11 -5.79
CA ILE A 380 -19.45 8.84 -7.23
C ILE A 380 -20.12 10.02 -7.91
N ASP A 381 -19.46 10.59 -8.94
CA ASP A 381 -20.02 11.73 -9.67
C ASP A 381 -21.01 11.30 -10.77
N ASP A 382 -21.53 12.26 -11.51
CA ASP A 382 -22.49 12.06 -12.61
C ASP A 382 -21.91 11.31 -13.83
N ARG A 383 -20.59 11.18 -13.89
CA ARG A 383 -19.87 10.40 -14.91
C ARG A 383 -19.50 9.00 -14.42
N GLY A 384 -19.91 8.63 -13.22
CA GLY A 384 -19.56 7.34 -12.61
C GLY A 384 -18.11 7.26 -12.10
N ARG A 385 -17.41 8.39 -11.94
CA ARG A 385 -16.05 8.43 -11.41
C ARG A 385 -16.09 8.41 -9.89
N PHE A 386 -15.29 7.53 -9.29
CA PHE A 386 -15.14 7.42 -7.85
C PHE A 386 -14.09 8.41 -7.32
N TYR A 387 -14.45 9.14 -6.28
CA TYR A 387 -13.58 10.05 -5.53
C TYR A 387 -13.47 9.59 -4.08
N LEU A 388 -12.24 9.54 -3.57
CA LEU A 388 -11.95 9.25 -2.17
C LEU A 388 -11.83 10.57 -1.40
N LYS A 389 -12.53 10.69 -0.27
CA LYS A 389 -12.50 11.87 0.60
C LYS A 389 -11.59 11.68 1.83
N GLY A 390 -11.36 10.44 2.24
CA GLY A 390 -10.52 10.10 3.37
C GLY A 390 -11.10 8.99 4.21
N ARG A 391 -10.65 8.88 5.46
CA ARG A 391 -11.18 7.93 6.43
C ARG A 391 -12.24 8.60 7.30
N GLU A 392 -13.31 7.89 7.64
CA GLU A 392 -14.32 8.37 8.58
C GLU A 392 -13.70 8.85 9.90
N ARG A 393 -12.80 8.06 10.47
CA ARG A 393 -12.10 8.36 11.73
C ARG A 393 -11.15 9.57 11.65
N ASP A 394 -10.72 9.95 10.44
CA ASP A 394 -9.84 11.09 10.21
C ASP A 394 -10.65 12.37 9.88
N GLU A 395 -11.96 12.24 9.64
CA GLU A 395 -12.86 13.37 9.42
C GLU A 395 -12.90 14.29 10.65
N ILE A 396 -12.68 15.57 10.43
CA ILE A 396 -12.72 16.59 11.48
C ILE A 396 -14.14 17.18 11.55
N ASN A 397 -14.81 16.98 12.66
CA ASN A 397 -16.15 17.55 12.89
C ASN A 397 -16.04 18.87 13.64
N LYS A 398 -15.93 19.96 12.90
CA LYS A 398 -15.85 21.33 13.45
C LYS A 398 -17.23 21.93 13.64
N GLY A 399 -17.85 21.69 14.81
CA GLY A 399 -19.16 22.25 15.13
C GLY A 399 -20.27 21.82 14.15
N GLY A 400 -20.21 20.59 13.63
CA GLY A 400 -21.15 20.07 12.62
C GLY A 400 -20.66 20.22 11.17
N ALA A 401 -19.66 21.06 10.91
CA ALA A 401 -19.05 21.16 9.59
C ALA A 401 -17.96 20.07 9.44
N LYS A 402 -18.08 19.25 8.39
CA LYS A 402 -17.14 18.16 8.11
C LYS A 402 -15.96 18.67 7.30
N VAL A 403 -14.74 18.44 7.80
CA VAL A 403 -13.48 18.76 7.12
C VAL A 403 -12.71 17.48 6.90
N TYR A 404 -12.39 17.20 5.66
CA TYR A 404 -11.53 16.07 5.29
C TYR A 404 -10.09 16.56 5.21
N PRO A 405 -9.17 16.04 6.05
CA PRO A 405 -7.77 16.48 6.08
C PRO A 405 -7.08 16.44 4.72
N ALA A 406 -7.40 15.47 3.88
CA ALA A 406 -6.81 15.35 2.56
C ALA A 406 -7.16 16.52 1.62
N ASP A 407 -8.36 17.13 1.76
CA ASP A 407 -8.75 18.31 0.98
C ASP A 407 -7.87 19.52 1.36
N VAL A 408 -7.51 19.65 2.65
CA VAL A 408 -6.65 20.73 3.15
C VAL A 408 -5.20 20.47 2.74
N ASP A 409 -4.71 19.24 2.91
CA ASP A 409 -3.37 18.82 2.52
C ASP A 409 -3.12 19.14 1.03
N ALA A 410 -4.06 18.78 0.14
CA ALA A 410 -3.96 19.04 -1.29
C ALA A 410 -3.86 20.54 -1.65
N VAL A 411 -4.48 21.44 -0.90
CA VAL A 411 -4.35 22.88 -1.09
C VAL A 411 -2.99 23.38 -0.63
N VAL A 412 -2.49 22.90 0.52
CA VAL A 412 -1.18 23.30 1.05
C VAL A 412 -0.05 22.80 0.15
N GLU A 413 -0.15 21.60 -0.42
CA GLU A 413 0.85 21.04 -1.34
C GLU A 413 1.07 21.87 -2.61
N ARG A 414 0.09 22.67 -3.02
CA ARG A 414 0.20 23.60 -4.17
C ARG A 414 0.93 24.90 -3.80
N PHE A 415 1.15 25.17 -2.53
CA PHE A 415 1.93 26.31 -2.10
C PHE A 415 3.42 25.95 -2.21
N GLU A 416 4.10 26.52 -3.20
CA GLU A 416 5.47 26.15 -3.61
C GLU A 416 6.48 26.01 -2.43
N PRO A 417 6.49 26.88 -1.40
CA PRO A 417 7.39 26.71 -0.27
C PRO A 417 7.05 25.51 0.64
N ALA A 418 5.85 24.92 0.56
CA ALA A 418 5.50 23.72 1.34
C ALA A 418 6.05 22.47 0.66
N THR A 419 6.82 21.68 1.40
CA THR A 419 7.43 20.44 0.89
C THR A 419 6.76 19.18 1.41
N ALA A 420 6.04 19.30 2.54
CA ALA A 420 5.16 18.24 3.06
C ALA A 420 4.13 18.87 4.01
N VAL A 421 2.98 18.23 4.13
CA VAL A 421 1.91 18.66 5.04
C VAL A 421 1.16 17.45 5.60
N CYS A 422 0.62 17.62 6.80
CA CYS A 422 -0.31 16.67 7.39
C CYS A 422 -1.32 17.45 8.23
N THR A 423 -2.56 17.48 7.80
CA THR A 423 -3.69 18.06 8.53
C THR A 423 -4.31 17.04 9.47
N PHE A 424 -4.69 17.46 10.67
CA PHE A 424 -5.27 16.57 11.70
C PHE A 424 -6.22 17.34 12.63
N ALA A 425 -7.04 16.57 13.37
CA ALA A 425 -7.95 17.10 14.35
C ALA A 425 -7.24 17.49 15.64
N ILE A 426 -7.70 18.58 16.27
CA ILE A 426 -7.37 18.94 17.66
C ILE A 426 -8.67 19.16 18.43
N ALA A 427 -8.65 18.88 19.74
CA ALA A 427 -9.78 19.20 20.61
C ALA A 427 -9.98 20.73 20.68
N ASP A 428 -11.25 21.15 20.63
CA ASP A 428 -11.65 22.55 20.71
C ASP A 428 -12.88 22.68 21.62
N PRO A 429 -12.82 23.58 22.65
CA PRO A 429 -13.95 23.72 23.60
C PRO A 429 -15.22 24.26 23.00
N ALA A 430 -15.16 25.03 21.91
CA ALA A 430 -16.31 25.66 21.27
C ALA A 430 -16.93 24.78 20.18
N TYR A 431 -16.10 24.08 19.42
CA TYR A 431 -16.50 23.33 18.24
C TYR A 431 -16.41 21.80 18.41
N GLY A 432 -15.96 21.31 19.57
CA GLY A 432 -15.62 19.90 19.78
C GLY A 432 -14.29 19.53 19.17
N GLN A 433 -14.13 19.76 17.85
CA GLN A 433 -12.86 19.60 17.12
C GLN A 433 -12.54 20.85 16.30
N ASN A 434 -11.25 21.08 16.04
CA ASN A 434 -10.77 22.11 15.14
C ASN A 434 -9.66 21.55 14.26
N VAL A 435 -9.31 22.29 13.20
CA VAL A 435 -8.32 21.90 12.21
C VAL A 435 -6.92 22.39 12.65
N ALA A 436 -5.96 21.50 12.68
CA ALA A 436 -4.55 21.78 12.84
C ALA A 436 -3.75 21.20 11.67
N MET A 437 -2.56 21.72 11.42
CA MET A 437 -1.63 21.14 10.44
C MET A 437 -0.19 21.17 10.95
N ALA A 438 0.57 20.14 10.58
CA ALA A 438 2.02 20.14 10.56
C ALA A 438 2.50 20.36 9.13
N VAL A 439 3.42 21.29 8.92
CA VAL A 439 3.91 21.65 7.59
C VAL A 439 5.44 21.71 7.60
N VAL A 440 6.05 21.18 6.56
CA VAL A 440 7.48 21.30 6.26
C VAL A 440 7.62 22.38 5.21
N LEU A 441 8.38 23.44 5.53
CA LEU A 441 8.58 24.57 4.63
C LEU A 441 10.06 24.65 4.22
N SER A 442 10.30 24.94 2.94
CA SER A 442 11.65 25.19 2.41
C SER A 442 12.27 26.46 2.98
N ARG A 443 11.46 27.40 3.46
CA ARG A 443 11.83 28.63 4.18
C ARG A 443 10.91 28.82 5.37
N GLN A 444 11.48 28.92 6.59
CA GLN A 444 10.72 28.99 7.84
C GLN A 444 10.73 30.41 8.41
N ASP A 445 10.43 31.41 7.57
CA ASP A 445 10.36 32.82 7.99
C ASP A 445 8.93 33.35 8.08
N ASP A 446 8.76 34.48 8.77
CA ASP A 446 7.47 35.15 9.00
C ASP A 446 6.79 35.56 7.67
N ALA A 447 7.55 35.85 6.61
CA ALA A 447 7.02 36.23 5.31
C ALA A 447 6.37 35.03 4.62
N THR A 448 7.03 33.88 4.62
CA THR A 448 6.52 32.63 4.06
C THR A 448 5.25 32.17 4.79
N LEU A 449 5.21 32.29 6.12
CA LEU A 449 4.02 31.93 6.90
C LEU A 449 2.81 32.86 6.61
N ARG A 450 3.06 34.16 6.41
CA ARG A 450 2.00 35.09 5.98
C ARG A 450 1.50 34.79 4.57
N GLN A 451 2.40 34.46 3.66
CA GLN A 451 2.01 34.05 2.30
C GLN A 451 1.17 32.77 2.33
N LEU A 452 1.55 31.76 3.12
CA LEU A 452 0.77 30.55 3.30
C LEU A 452 -0.63 30.85 3.88
N HIS A 453 -0.73 31.77 4.86
CA HIS A 453 -2.03 32.16 5.40
C HIS A 453 -2.92 32.84 4.35
N GLY A 454 -2.37 33.74 3.53
CA GLY A 454 -3.08 34.35 2.40
C GLY A 454 -3.55 33.30 1.40
N TRP A 455 -2.64 32.39 1.02
CA TRP A 455 -2.94 31.27 0.12
C TRP A 455 -4.11 30.41 0.62
N LEU A 456 -4.11 30.05 1.90
CA LEU A 456 -5.20 29.24 2.47
C LEU A 456 -6.54 30.00 2.46
N LYS A 457 -6.53 31.30 2.72
CA LYS A 457 -7.75 32.12 2.65
C LYS A 457 -8.32 32.25 1.25
N GLU A 458 -7.48 32.25 0.24
CA GLU A 458 -7.92 32.32 -1.17
C GLU A 458 -8.48 30.99 -1.68
N HIS A 459 -8.04 29.84 -1.10
CA HIS A 459 -8.31 28.54 -1.67
C HIS A 459 -9.18 27.63 -0.80
N LEU A 460 -9.44 28.00 0.46
CA LEU A 460 -10.24 27.21 1.40
C LEU A 460 -11.38 28.05 2.01
N ALA A 461 -12.52 27.40 2.18
CA ALA A 461 -13.57 27.97 3.02
C ALA A 461 -13.05 28.18 4.46
N GLU A 462 -13.49 29.25 5.12
CA GLU A 462 -12.96 29.68 6.41
C GLU A 462 -12.96 28.57 7.48
N PHE A 463 -13.99 27.73 7.50
CA PHE A 463 -14.09 26.64 8.48
C PHE A 463 -13.05 25.52 8.26
N LYS A 464 -12.50 25.39 7.05
CA LYS A 464 -11.47 24.41 6.69
C LYS A 464 -10.05 24.91 7.00
N ILE A 465 -9.84 26.22 7.17
CA ILE A 465 -8.51 26.79 7.41
C ILE A 465 -7.98 26.30 8.76
N PRO A 466 -6.79 25.66 8.79
CA PRO A 466 -6.15 25.26 10.04
C PRO A 466 -5.95 26.43 10.99
N GLN A 467 -6.44 26.28 12.22
CA GLN A 467 -6.31 27.32 13.27
C GLN A 467 -5.04 27.16 14.11
N ARG A 468 -4.39 26.01 14.02
CA ARG A 468 -3.15 25.72 14.72
C ARG A 468 -2.12 25.12 13.78
N TRP A 469 -0.96 25.73 13.67
CA TRP A 469 0.09 25.34 12.75
C TRP A 469 1.33 24.93 13.51
N TYR A 470 1.98 23.88 13.05
CA TYR A 470 3.26 23.39 13.53
C TYR A 470 4.23 23.34 12.34
N VAL A 471 5.31 24.10 12.41
CA VAL A 471 6.40 24.01 11.44
C VAL A 471 7.38 22.96 11.96
N VAL A 472 7.64 21.96 11.14
CA VAL A 472 8.51 20.81 11.46
C VAL A 472 9.54 20.61 10.35
N ASP A 473 10.67 19.99 10.69
CA ASP A 473 11.73 19.72 9.70
C ASP A 473 11.35 18.53 8.81
N GLU A 474 10.63 17.53 9.34
CA GLU A 474 10.14 16.38 8.61
C GLU A 474 8.83 15.84 9.22
N LEU A 475 8.06 15.12 8.42
CA LEU A 475 6.88 14.37 8.89
C LEU A 475 7.25 12.91 9.12
N PRO A 476 6.89 12.32 10.28
CA PRO A 476 7.17 10.92 10.56
C PRO A 476 6.43 10.00 9.59
N GLN A 477 7.16 9.05 9.00
CA GLN A 477 6.62 8.03 8.11
C GLN A 477 6.78 6.65 8.73
N ASN A 478 5.80 5.80 8.51
CA ASN A 478 5.91 4.38 8.88
C ASN A 478 6.82 3.60 7.92
N SER A 479 7.05 2.32 8.22
CA SER A 479 7.86 1.41 7.40
C SER A 479 7.42 1.27 5.94
N ARG A 480 6.21 1.74 5.61
CA ARG A 480 5.63 1.73 4.26
C ARG A 480 5.72 3.09 3.56
N GLY A 481 6.48 4.04 4.11
CA GLY A 481 6.60 5.40 3.59
C GLY A 481 5.33 6.24 3.74
N LYS A 482 4.40 5.85 4.62
CA LYS A 482 3.12 6.53 4.81
C LYS A 482 3.15 7.39 6.07
N VAL A 483 2.74 8.66 5.93
CA VAL A 483 2.55 9.58 7.07
C VAL A 483 1.32 9.12 7.87
N SER A 484 1.47 8.97 9.17
CA SER A 484 0.39 8.66 10.10
C SER A 484 -0.07 9.94 10.79
N ARG A 485 -1.34 10.32 10.59
CA ARG A 485 -1.92 11.50 11.26
C ARG A 485 -1.84 11.42 12.79
N ALA A 486 -2.08 10.23 13.35
CA ALA A 486 -1.98 10.02 14.79
C ALA A 486 -0.55 10.29 15.30
N THR A 487 0.46 9.74 14.63
CA THR A 487 1.88 9.96 15.00
C THR A 487 2.29 11.44 14.84
N VAL A 488 1.80 12.13 13.80
CA VAL A 488 2.04 13.56 13.62
C VAL A 488 1.34 14.36 14.73
N GLN A 489 0.14 14.01 15.11
CA GLN A 489 -0.59 14.63 16.21
C GLN A 489 0.15 14.45 17.55
N GLU A 490 0.67 13.27 17.83
CA GLU A 490 1.49 12.97 19.01
C GLU A 490 2.78 13.82 19.01
N LEU A 491 3.49 13.89 17.89
CA LEU A 491 4.65 14.74 17.71
C LEU A 491 4.32 16.21 18.03
N CYS A 492 3.24 16.71 17.44
CA CYS A 492 2.82 18.10 17.60
C CYS A 492 2.32 18.43 19.01
N ALA A 493 1.88 17.44 19.80
CA ALA A 493 1.46 17.65 21.19
C ALA A 493 2.59 18.17 22.08
N SER A 494 3.85 17.86 21.75
CA SER A 494 5.05 18.34 22.47
C SER A 494 5.62 19.65 21.90
N LEU A 495 5.13 20.11 20.74
CA LEU A 495 5.64 21.28 20.04
C LEU A 495 4.84 22.54 20.36
N LYS A 496 5.49 23.68 20.27
CA LYS A 496 4.83 24.98 20.37
C LYS A 496 4.26 25.37 19.00
N PRO A 497 2.96 25.66 18.90
CA PRO A 497 2.39 26.10 17.62
C PRO A 497 2.87 27.50 17.24
N VAL A 498 2.78 27.82 15.95
CA VAL A 498 3.04 29.16 15.43
C VAL A 498 2.06 30.15 16.06
N ASP A 499 2.57 31.28 16.56
CA ASP A 499 1.73 32.40 17.00
C ASP A 499 1.16 33.14 15.79
N LEU A 500 0.08 32.62 15.21
CA LEU A 500 -0.60 33.19 14.04
C LEU A 500 -1.12 34.61 14.31
N VAL A 501 -1.61 34.88 15.53
CA VAL A 501 -2.14 36.19 15.89
C VAL A 501 -1.04 37.22 15.91
N GLY A 502 0.09 36.93 16.57
CA GLY A 502 1.27 37.78 16.60
C GLY A 502 1.90 37.96 15.22
N LEU A 503 1.93 36.89 14.41
CA LEU A 503 2.43 36.90 13.03
C LEU A 503 1.66 37.87 12.13
N LEU A 504 0.33 37.85 12.20
CA LEU A 504 -0.54 38.67 11.36
C LEU A 504 -0.54 40.14 11.81
N ARG A 505 -0.41 40.41 13.12
CA ARG A 505 -0.33 41.78 13.63
C ARG A 505 1.01 42.50 13.31
N ARG A 506 2.11 41.77 13.16
CA ARG A 506 3.43 42.30 12.80
C ARG A 506 3.61 42.65 11.33
N GLY A 507 2.64 42.33 10.49
CA GLY A 507 2.66 42.55 9.03
C GLY A 507 1.63 43.55 8.54
N SER A 508 0.79 44.10 9.42
CA SER A 508 -0.10 45.23 9.19
C SER A 508 0.59 46.53 9.72
#